data_08753c9d7c753cb8ff914ad3815837fd
#
_entry.id   08753c9d7c753cb8ff914ad3815837fd
#
_cell.length_a   1.000
_cell.length_b   1.000
_cell.length_c   1.000
_cell.angle_alpha   90.00
_cell.angle_beta   90.00
_cell.angle_gamma   90.00
#
_symmetry.space_group_name_H-M   'P 1'
#
loop_
_entity.id
_entity.type
_entity.pdbx_description
1 polymer ?
#
loop_
_entity_poly.entity_id
_entity_poly.type
_entity_poly.pdbx_seq_one_letter_code
_entity_poly.pdbx_strand_id
1 'polypeptide(L)'
;MSRTWRALVAVLTLLLLTGCSAAADALRPDPTWMPQPEGPPPADLPQPPSTEGAPSPGAPGQPGGPEAGTADDPNVVAIGLTLPWGLAVLPDGTALVGERTTGRLLIVQPERAPAKPVMRIPGLDGTGDGGLLGLALSPNYDDDGLVYAYMTTRTDNRVVRFALRGAVTPVLTGIPKGRTGNGGRIAFGSDGMLYVGTGDAGKPALSADRKSLAGKVLRVDTFGRPDRNNPDRSSPVYSLGHGRLAGLCLSGVNQVYTTEPGQGGQDEVNRVEAGRDYGWPGGTRAGAAAPDREIPAAVGGLSGCAIIERGLFVTSTTGRRLYALPLDGSGQPGSPADYLVGAYGRLRTVVAAPDGALWLTTSNKDGAGKPTPQDDRVIRIMPPAGSTNSPA
;
A
#
# COMPACT_ATOMS: atom_id res chain seq x y z
N MET A 1 63.90 11.60 33.31
CA MET A 1 63.73 12.82 34.12
C MET A 1 62.27 13.18 33.98
N SER A 2 61.48 13.19 34.90
CA SER A 2 61.06 13.27 36.28
C SER A 2 59.58 13.49 36.24
N ARG A 3 58.77 12.59 36.73
CA ARG A 3 58.16 12.50 38.07
C ARG A 3 57.54 13.81 38.57
N THR A 4 56.30 13.66 39.04
CA THR A 4 55.44 14.53 39.86
C THR A 4 54.48 15.43 39.03
N TRP A 5 53.16 15.16 39.11
CA TRP A 5 52.30 15.59 40.21
C TRP A 5 50.98 14.75 40.25
N ARG A 6 50.87 14.04 41.34
CA ARG A 6 49.60 13.54 41.89
C ARG A 6 49.16 14.47 43.01
N ALA A 7 47.85 14.51 43.22
CA ALA A 7 47.16 15.10 44.35
C ALA A 7 46.60 16.50 44.14
N LEU A 8 45.27 16.55 43.93
CA LEU A 8 44.31 17.45 44.58
C LEU A 8 42.95 17.33 43.90
N VAL A 9 42.21 16.25 44.23
CA VAL A 9 40.75 16.17 44.07
C VAL A 9 40.24 15.36 45.25
N ALA A 10 39.92 16.02 46.30
CA ALA A 10 38.98 15.58 47.33
C ALA A 10 38.54 16.83 48.10
N VAL A 11 37.23 16.94 48.32
CA VAL A 11 36.49 18.00 49.04
C VAL A 11 35.77 18.97 48.05
N LEU A 12 34.60 18.51 47.58
CA LEU A 12 33.34 19.29 47.54
C LEU A 12 32.16 18.36 47.13
N THR A 13 31.82 17.46 47.99
CA THR A 13 30.53 16.78 47.98
C THR A 13 29.93 16.94 49.35
N LEU A 14 29.04 17.88 49.50
CA LEU A 14 27.92 17.93 50.47
C LEU A 14 27.34 19.32 50.45
N LEU A 15 26.19 19.45 49.86
CA LEU A 15 25.18 20.49 50.12
C LEU A 15 24.46 20.80 48.81
N LEU A 16 23.39 20.11 48.54
CA LEU A 16 22.20 20.55 47.81
C LEU A 16 21.23 19.34 47.70
N LEU A 17 20.74 18.92 48.84
CA LEU A 17 19.53 18.06 48.96
C LEU A 17 18.52 18.83 49.79
N THR A 18 17.87 19.82 49.21
CA THR A 18 16.58 20.32 49.70
C THR A 18 15.94 21.14 48.59
N GLY A 19 14.82 20.66 48.06
CA GLY A 19 13.92 21.50 47.28
C GLY A 19 13.55 20.96 45.93
N CYS A 20 12.71 19.92 45.83
CA CYS A 20 11.77 19.68 44.74
C CYS A 20 10.77 18.61 45.16
N SER A 21 9.86 18.95 46.09
CA SER A 21 8.68 18.16 46.42
C SER A 21 7.40 19.00 46.36
N ALA A 22 7.19 19.71 45.27
CA ALA A 22 5.98 20.52 45.06
C ALA A 22 5.40 20.49 43.67
N ALA A 23 5.76 19.50 42.84
CA ALA A 23 5.20 19.42 41.48
C ALA A 23 4.55 18.05 41.14
N ALA A 24 4.42 17.15 42.11
CA ALA A 24 3.81 15.84 41.90
C ALA A 24 2.35 15.71 42.38
N ASP A 25 1.78 16.74 43.02
CA ASP A 25 0.41 16.68 43.55
C ASP A 25 -0.65 17.30 42.63
N ALA A 26 -0.28 17.84 41.49
CA ALA A 26 -1.23 18.47 40.56
C ALA A 26 -1.88 17.50 39.55
N LEU A 27 -1.62 16.21 39.63
CA LEU A 27 -2.18 15.19 38.72
C LEU A 27 -2.91 14.05 39.42
N ARG A 28 -3.25 14.21 40.72
CA ARG A 28 -4.15 13.26 41.38
C ARG A 28 -5.61 13.65 41.05
N PRO A 29 -6.42 12.70 40.58
CA PRO A 29 -7.87 12.95 40.44
C PRO A 29 -8.43 13.29 41.84
N ASP A 30 -9.28 14.29 41.91
CA ASP A 30 -10.02 14.67 43.10
C ASP A 30 -10.83 13.48 43.59
N PRO A 31 -10.58 12.93 44.81
CA PRO A 31 -11.32 11.78 45.32
C PRO A 31 -12.77 12.09 45.69
N THR A 32 -13.23 13.33 45.50
CA THR A 32 -14.60 13.76 45.79
C THR A 32 -15.49 13.86 44.56
N TRP A 33 -14.95 13.56 43.35
CA TRP A 33 -15.76 13.55 42.13
C TRP A 33 -16.69 12.32 42.13
N MET A 34 -17.96 12.51 42.43
CA MET A 34 -19.01 11.53 42.22
C MET A 34 -19.78 11.91 40.97
N PRO A 35 -20.05 10.96 40.05
CA PRO A 35 -20.94 11.23 38.93
C PRO A 35 -22.30 11.67 39.47
N GLN A 36 -22.83 12.77 39.00
CA GLN A 36 -24.22 13.17 39.29
C GLN A 36 -25.14 12.09 38.71
N PRO A 37 -26.19 11.68 39.43
CA PRO A 37 -27.19 10.79 38.86
C PRO A 37 -27.81 11.45 37.64
N GLU A 38 -27.91 10.72 36.54
CA GLU A 38 -28.59 11.17 35.34
C GLU A 38 -30.03 11.57 35.71
N GLY A 39 -30.40 12.79 35.40
CA GLY A 39 -31.76 13.25 35.54
C GLY A 39 -32.73 12.42 34.66
N PRO A 40 -34.01 12.39 34.98
CA PRO A 40 -34.98 11.66 34.16
C PRO A 40 -34.92 12.14 32.70
N PRO A 41 -35.07 11.22 31.72
CA PRO A 41 -35.05 11.60 30.33
C PRO A 41 -36.07 12.70 30.03
N PRO A 42 -35.77 13.67 29.14
CA PRO A 42 -36.71 14.70 28.78
C PRO A 42 -37.99 14.06 28.22
N ALA A 43 -39.12 14.57 28.66
CA ALA A 43 -40.44 14.13 28.20
C ALA A 43 -40.52 14.17 26.66
N ASP A 44 -41.18 13.16 26.10
CA ASP A 44 -41.45 12.99 24.68
C ASP A 44 -41.85 14.29 23.98
N LEU A 45 -41.02 14.75 23.07
CA LEU A 45 -41.42 15.69 22.03
C LEU A 45 -42.31 14.94 21.03
N PRO A 46 -43.44 15.53 20.58
CA PRO A 46 -44.32 14.91 19.60
C PRO A 46 -43.52 14.58 18.34
N GLN A 47 -43.51 13.31 17.96
CA GLN A 47 -42.96 12.87 16.67
C GLN A 47 -43.85 13.45 15.55
N PRO A 48 -43.22 13.97 14.47
CA PRO A 48 -43.97 14.30 13.28
C PRO A 48 -44.62 13.03 12.71
N PRO A 49 -45.79 13.11 12.09
CA PRO A 49 -46.53 11.97 11.60
C PRO A 49 -45.65 11.18 10.61
N SER A 50 -45.55 9.88 10.83
CA SER A 50 -44.92 8.93 9.91
C SER A 50 -45.68 8.98 8.57
N THR A 51 -45.06 9.53 7.56
CA THR A 51 -45.49 9.31 6.18
C THR A 51 -45.05 7.90 5.78
N GLU A 52 -45.91 6.93 6.00
CA GLU A 52 -45.83 5.66 5.30
C GLU A 52 -46.00 5.93 3.81
N GLY A 53 -45.06 5.42 3.01
CA GLY A 53 -45.23 5.19 1.59
C GLY A 53 -44.60 6.18 0.63
N ALA A 54 -43.28 6.39 0.71
CA ALA A 54 -42.53 6.68 -0.50
C ALA A 54 -41.38 5.65 -0.60
N PRO A 55 -41.33 4.83 -1.68
CA PRO A 55 -40.17 3.95 -1.88
C PRO A 55 -38.96 4.85 -2.11
N SER A 56 -37.90 4.65 -1.31
CA SER A 56 -36.56 5.15 -1.65
C SER A 56 -36.28 4.78 -3.09
N PRO A 57 -35.64 5.67 -3.90
CA PRO A 57 -35.18 5.28 -5.21
C PRO A 57 -34.17 4.14 -5.01
N GLY A 58 -34.60 2.92 -5.29
CA GLY A 58 -33.76 1.75 -5.26
C GLY A 58 -32.58 1.97 -6.19
N ALA A 59 -31.38 1.70 -5.70
CA ALA A 59 -30.25 1.41 -6.55
C ALA A 59 -30.73 0.41 -7.64
N PRO A 60 -30.30 0.56 -8.91
CA PRO A 60 -30.72 -0.35 -9.96
C PRO A 60 -30.41 -1.78 -9.51
N GLY A 61 -31.47 -2.58 -9.29
CA GLY A 61 -31.34 -3.96 -8.90
C GLY A 61 -30.54 -4.70 -9.96
N GLN A 62 -29.37 -5.20 -9.59
CA GLN A 62 -28.72 -6.24 -10.35
C GLN A 62 -29.65 -7.47 -10.33
N PRO A 63 -29.87 -8.14 -11.49
CA PRO A 63 -30.55 -9.43 -11.54
C PRO A 63 -29.86 -10.38 -10.56
N GLY A 64 -30.63 -11.17 -9.80
CA GLY A 64 -30.15 -12.05 -8.74
C GLY A 64 -29.14 -13.09 -9.24
N GLY A 65 -27.88 -12.68 -9.31
CA GLY A 65 -26.70 -13.53 -9.40
C GLY A 65 -26.24 -13.96 -8.02
N PRO A 66 -25.31 -14.93 -7.93
CA PRO A 66 -24.76 -15.40 -6.66
C PRO A 66 -24.22 -14.22 -5.84
N GLU A 67 -24.44 -14.24 -4.51
CA GLU A 67 -23.95 -13.18 -3.62
C GLU A 67 -22.43 -13.03 -3.72
N ALA A 68 -21.97 -11.78 -3.83
CA ALA A 68 -20.55 -11.47 -3.94
C ALA A 68 -19.74 -12.07 -2.77
N GLY A 69 -18.63 -12.74 -3.09
CA GLY A 69 -17.75 -13.38 -2.12
C GLY A 69 -18.16 -14.79 -1.69
N THR A 70 -19.27 -15.35 -2.19
CA THR A 70 -19.65 -16.76 -1.97
C THR A 70 -18.83 -17.72 -2.81
N ALA A 71 -18.98 -19.03 -2.54
CA ALA A 71 -18.32 -20.08 -3.33
C ALA A 71 -18.69 -20.05 -4.82
N ASP A 72 -19.89 -19.58 -5.14
CA ASP A 72 -20.44 -19.56 -6.50
C ASP A 72 -20.33 -18.18 -7.18
N ASP A 73 -19.67 -17.22 -6.54
CA ASP A 73 -19.44 -15.91 -7.13
C ASP A 73 -18.58 -16.03 -8.41
N PRO A 74 -19.13 -15.69 -9.60
CA PRO A 74 -18.41 -15.80 -10.87
C PRO A 74 -17.17 -14.91 -10.96
N ASN A 75 -17.10 -13.88 -10.15
CA ASN A 75 -15.93 -12.98 -10.11
C ASN A 75 -14.72 -13.62 -9.40
N VAL A 76 -14.92 -14.65 -8.59
CA VAL A 76 -13.84 -15.37 -7.91
C VAL A 76 -13.24 -16.41 -8.84
N VAL A 77 -12.06 -16.12 -9.41
CA VAL A 77 -11.39 -16.98 -10.40
C VAL A 77 -10.42 -17.98 -9.77
N ALA A 78 -9.89 -17.70 -8.56
CA ALA A 78 -9.08 -18.67 -7.80
C ALA A 78 -9.25 -18.47 -6.30
N ILE A 79 -9.11 -19.58 -5.55
CA ILE A 79 -9.26 -19.65 -4.09
C ILE A 79 -8.10 -20.40 -3.44
N GLY A 80 -7.96 -20.31 -2.12
CA GLY A 80 -7.03 -21.14 -1.35
C GLY A 80 -5.57 -20.72 -1.46
N LEU A 81 -5.30 -19.48 -1.91
CA LEU A 81 -3.94 -18.97 -2.00
C LEU A 81 -3.38 -18.63 -0.59
N THR A 82 -2.06 -18.49 -0.52
CA THR A 82 -1.35 -18.12 0.72
C THR A 82 -0.79 -16.71 0.60
N LEU A 83 -1.53 -15.70 1.11
CA LEU A 83 -1.14 -14.30 1.09
C LEU A 83 -0.68 -13.83 -0.31
N PRO A 84 -1.55 -13.89 -1.33
CA PRO A 84 -1.22 -13.39 -2.67
C PRO A 84 -0.98 -11.88 -2.60
N TRP A 85 0.17 -11.44 -3.12
CA TRP A 85 0.57 -10.04 -3.04
C TRP A 85 0.94 -9.45 -4.40
N GLY A 86 1.90 -10.03 -5.11
CA GLY A 86 2.25 -9.64 -6.47
C GLY A 86 1.24 -10.20 -7.46
N LEU A 87 0.87 -9.40 -8.45
CA LEU A 87 0.00 -9.81 -9.55
C LEU A 87 0.46 -9.10 -10.83
N ALA A 88 0.56 -9.85 -11.92
CA ALA A 88 0.78 -9.33 -13.26
C ALA A 88 -0.07 -10.11 -14.25
N VAL A 89 -0.78 -9.44 -15.15
CA VAL A 89 -1.58 -10.09 -16.19
C VAL A 89 -0.70 -10.34 -17.40
N LEU A 90 -0.68 -11.58 -17.88
CA LEU A 90 0.11 -12.02 -19.03
C LEU A 90 -0.62 -11.71 -20.35
N PRO A 91 0.08 -11.64 -21.49
CA PRO A 91 -0.53 -11.35 -22.79
C PRO A 91 -1.60 -12.35 -23.23
N ASP A 92 -1.53 -13.60 -22.73
CA ASP A 92 -2.53 -14.65 -22.99
C ASP A 92 -3.81 -14.49 -22.13
N GLY A 93 -3.93 -13.43 -21.35
CA GLY A 93 -5.05 -13.15 -20.45
C GLY A 93 -5.02 -13.88 -19.12
N THR A 94 -4.04 -14.74 -18.87
CA THR A 94 -3.85 -15.36 -17.54
C THR A 94 -3.15 -14.38 -16.59
N ALA A 95 -3.19 -14.65 -15.28
CA ALA A 95 -2.47 -13.83 -14.31
C ALA A 95 -1.37 -14.64 -13.61
N LEU A 96 -0.19 -14.02 -13.49
CA LEU A 96 0.89 -14.50 -12.63
C LEU A 96 0.69 -13.91 -11.23
N VAL A 97 0.55 -14.76 -10.23
CA VAL A 97 0.31 -14.36 -8.84
C VAL A 97 1.45 -14.85 -7.95
N GLY A 98 2.02 -13.94 -7.17
CA GLY A 98 3.08 -14.22 -6.20
C GLY A 98 2.53 -14.37 -4.78
N GLU A 99 2.84 -15.47 -4.11
CA GLU A 99 2.54 -15.63 -2.69
C GLU A 99 3.67 -15.07 -1.83
N ARG A 100 3.32 -14.11 -0.98
CA ARG A 100 4.26 -13.29 -0.23
C ARG A 100 5.25 -14.09 0.61
N THR A 101 4.76 -15.03 1.41
CA THR A 101 5.57 -15.75 2.40
C THR A 101 6.19 -17.03 1.88
N THR A 102 5.55 -17.67 0.91
CA THR A 102 6.05 -18.95 0.34
C THR A 102 7.00 -18.75 -0.82
N GLY A 103 6.95 -17.57 -1.48
CA GLY A 103 7.70 -17.29 -2.69
C GLY A 103 7.24 -18.07 -3.91
N ARG A 104 6.08 -18.75 -3.84
CA ARG A 104 5.50 -19.44 -4.99
C ARG A 104 4.93 -18.43 -5.98
N LEU A 105 5.11 -18.73 -7.24
CA LEU A 105 4.44 -18.08 -8.36
C LEU A 105 3.43 -19.07 -8.94
N LEU A 106 2.21 -18.58 -9.15
CA LEU A 106 1.10 -19.38 -9.67
C LEU A 106 0.51 -18.71 -10.91
N ILE A 107 0.09 -19.50 -11.88
CA ILE A 107 -0.77 -19.06 -12.98
C ILE A 107 -2.22 -19.24 -12.57
N VAL A 108 -3.00 -18.19 -12.74
CA VAL A 108 -4.44 -18.13 -12.51
C VAL A 108 -5.13 -17.83 -13.85
N GLN A 109 -6.13 -18.64 -14.19
CA GLN A 109 -6.93 -18.47 -15.40
C GLN A 109 -7.97 -17.35 -15.24
N PRO A 110 -8.39 -16.68 -16.33
CA PRO A 110 -9.45 -15.68 -16.27
C PRO A 110 -10.82 -16.28 -15.90
N GLU A 111 -11.02 -17.56 -16.18
CA GLU A 111 -12.16 -18.35 -15.71
C GLU A 111 -11.79 -19.10 -14.43
N ARG A 112 -12.80 -19.45 -13.66
CA ARG A 112 -12.61 -20.16 -12.40
C ARG A 112 -11.91 -21.49 -12.58
N ALA A 113 -10.69 -21.60 -12.06
CA ALA A 113 -9.90 -22.83 -12.08
C ALA A 113 -8.89 -22.84 -10.90
N PRO A 114 -8.39 -24.03 -10.52
CA PRO A 114 -7.30 -24.13 -9.55
C PRO A 114 -6.06 -23.38 -10.03
N ALA A 115 -5.48 -22.52 -9.16
CA ALA A 115 -4.21 -21.86 -9.44
C ALA A 115 -3.08 -22.88 -9.58
N LYS A 116 -2.28 -22.77 -10.65
CA LYS A 116 -1.20 -23.73 -10.98
C LYS A 116 0.17 -23.19 -10.58
N PRO A 117 0.89 -23.80 -9.62
CA PRO A 117 2.25 -23.42 -9.30
C PRO A 117 3.17 -23.61 -10.51
N VAL A 118 4.00 -22.58 -10.82
CA VAL A 118 4.93 -22.63 -11.95
C VAL A 118 6.37 -22.45 -11.55
N MET A 119 6.64 -21.72 -10.45
CA MET A 119 7.99 -21.42 -9.97
C MET A 119 7.97 -21.10 -8.49
N ARG A 120 9.14 -21.18 -7.84
CA ARG A 120 9.37 -20.62 -6.50
C ARG A 120 10.63 -19.76 -6.54
N ILE A 121 10.56 -18.54 -6.02
CA ILE A 121 11.69 -17.62 -5.94
C ILE A 121 12.60 -18.04 -4.77
N PRO A 122 13.89 -18.32 -5.00
CA PRO A 122 14.82 -18.71 -3.95
C PRO A 122 15.29 -17.51 -3.12
N GLY A 123 15.81 -17.78 -1.91
CA GLY A 123 16.47 -16.77 -1.07
C GLY A 123 15.53 -15.75 -0.42
N LEU A 124 14.24 -16.02 -0.42
CA LEU A 124 13.22 -15.15 0.15
C LEU A 124 13.25 -15.16 1.69
N ASP A 125 13.06 -13.99 2.29
CA ASP A 125 12.76 -13.80 3.71
C ASP A 125 11.33 -13.24 3.86
N GLY A 126 10.38 -14.10 4.21
CA GLY A 126 8.96 -13.76 4.39
C GLY A 126 8.60 -13.23 5.77
N THR A 127 9.58 -12.86 6.61
CA THR A 127 9.33 -12.37 7.97
C THR A 127 8.78 -10.93 7.97
N GLY A 128 7.94 -10.62 8.96
CA GLY A 128 7.29 -9.32 9.07
C GLY A 128 6.38 -9.03 7.88
N ASP A 129 6.51 -7.87 7.25
CA ASP A 129 5.83 -7.51 6.02
C ASP A 129 6.67 -7.74 4.74
N GLY A 130 7.84 -8.38 4.90
CA GLY A 130 8.70 -8.80 3.80
C GLY A 130 8.18 -10.02 3.03
N GLY A 131 8.91 -10.41 2.00
CA GLY A 131 8.60 -11.58 1.17
C GLY A 131 8.66 -11.32 -0.33
N LEU A 132 7.92 -12.10 -1.12
CA LEU A 132 7.68 -11.84 -2.54
C LEU A 132 6.56 -10.80 -2.66
N LEU A 133 6.91 -9.60 -3.11
CA LEU A 133 6.01 -8.46 -3.12
C LEU A 133 5.55 -8.14 -4.56
N GLY A 134 5.92 -6.99 -5.12
CA GLY A 134 5.47 -6.58 -6.45
C GLY A 134 5.95 -7.47 -7.58
N LEU A 135 5.11 -7.61 -8.61
CA LEU A 135 5.45 -8.21 -9.89
C LEU A 135 5.16 -7.20 -11.01
N ALA A 136 6.00 -7.20 -12.04
CA ALA A 136 5.77 -6.46 -13.27
C ALA A 136 6.34 -7.26 -14.45
N LEU A 137 5.68 -7.21 -15.60
CA LEU A 137 6.22 -7.78 -16.83
C LEU A 137 7.25 -6.81 -17.44
N SER A 138 8.24 -7.37 -18.13
CA SER A 138 9.12 -6.58 -19.00
C SER A 138 8.30 -5.76 -20.00
N PRO A 139 8.72 -4.53 -20.36
CA PRO A 139 8.10 -3.80 -21.47
C PRO A 139 8.14 -4.54 -22.80
N ASN A 140 9.08 -5.49 -22.92
CA ASN A 140 9.27 -6.35 -24.10
C ASN A 140 8.94 -7.82 -23.79
N TYR A 141 7.96 -8.07 -22.90
CA TYR A 141 7.65 -9.42 -22.41
C TYR A 141 7.38 -10.43 -23.54
N ASP A 142 6.74 -10.00 -24.62
CA ASP A 142 6.46 -10.86 -25.77
C ASP A 142 7.74 -11.39 -26.45
N ASP A 143 8.84 -10.63 -26.36
CA ASP A 143 10.13 -11.00 -26.95
C ASP A 143 11.05 -11.71 -25.96
N ASP A 144 11.09 -11.22 -24.69
CA ASP A 144 12.10 -11.65 -23.71
C ASP A 144 11.54 -12.58 -22.62
N GLY A 145 10.22 -12.64 -22.44
CA GLY A 145 9.55 -13.44 -21.42
C GLY A 145 9.92 -13.09 -19.97
N LEU A 146 10.49 -11.90 -19.74
CA LEU A 146 11.02 -11.54 -18.43
C LEU A 146 9.95 -10.96 -17.50
N VAL A 147 9.96 -11.48 -16.29
CA VAL A 147 9.19 -10.97 -15.16
C VAL A 147 10.15 -10.32 -14.17
N TYR A 148 9.76 -9.16 -13.66
CA TYR A 148 10.44 -8.46 -12.57
C TYR A 148 9.68 -8.69 -11.28
N ALA A 149 10.42 -8.90 -10.19
CA ALA A 149 9.84 -9.07 -8.87
C ALA A 149 10.61 -8.25 -7.82
N TYR A 150 9.87 -7.61 -6.93
CA TYR A 150 10.45 -7.07 -5.71
C TYR A 150 10.39 -8.14 -4.62
N MET A 151 11.50 -8.41 -3.97
CA MET A 151 11.58 -9.40 -2.91
C MET A 151 12.42 -8.93 -1.74
N THR A 152 12.07 -9.42 -0.55
CA THR A 152 12.88 -9.29 0.66
C THR A 152 13.79 -10.50 0.80
N THR A 153 15.07 -10.28 1.03
CA THR A 153 16.06 -11.30 1.37
C THR A 153 16.48 -11.19 2.84
N ARG A 154 17.42 -12.00 3.28
CA ARG A 154 17.97 -11.88 4.65
C ARG A 154 18.72 -10.57 4.88
N THR A 155 19.26 -9.94 3.84
CA THR A 155 20.13 -8.77 3.93
C THR A 155 19.50 -7.47 3.49
N ASP A 156 18.64 -7.50 2.46
CA ASP A 156 18.07 -6.32 1.83
C ASP A 156 16.72 -6.61 1.18
N ASN A 157 16.04 -5.57 0.74
CA ASN A 157 15.04 -5.64 -0.31
C ASN A 157 15.73 -5.45 -1.64
N ARG A 158 15.23 -6.10 -2.70
CA ARG A 158 15.79 -5.99 -4.05
C ARG A 158 14.76 -6.24 -5.14
N VAL A 159 15.07 -5.74 -6.32
CA VAL A 159 14.39 -6.15 -7.55
C VAL A 159 15.22 -7.22 -8.22
N VAL A 160 14.57 -8.27 -8.67
CA VAL A 160 15.14 -9.35 -9.47
C VAL A 160 14.35 -9.50 -10.76
N ARG A 161 14.94 -10.15 -11.78
CA ARG A 161 14.25 -10.54 -13.00
C ARG A 161 14.52 -11.99 -13.35
N PHE A 162 13.58 -12.62 -14.03
CA PHE A 162 13.67 -14.02 -14.45
C PHE A 162 12.66 -14.29 -15.57
N ALA A 163 12.95 -15.25 -16.44
CA ALA A 163 11.93 -15.94 -17.23
C ALA A 163 11.27 -17.02 -16.37
N LEU A 164 10.02 -17.38 -16.63
CA LEU A 164 9.35 -18.46 -15.90
C LEU A 164 10.18 -19.75 -15.99
N ARG A 165 10.51 -20.35 -14.84
CA ARG A 165 11.42 -21.51 -14.65
C ARG A 165 12.90 -21.24 -14.98
N GLY A 166 13.27 -19.98 -15.24
CA GLY A 166 14.65 -19.57 -15.46
C GLY A 166 15.37 -19.15 -14.19
N ALA A 167 16.64 -18.76 -14.34
CA ALA A 167 17.46 -18.24 -13.25
C ALA A 167 16.98 -16.87 -12.79
N VAL A 168 17.02 -16.63 -11.47
CA VAL A 168 16.67 -15.35 -10.85
C VAL A 168 17.92 -14.48 -10.78
N THR A 169 17.89 -13.34 -11.47
CA THR A 169 19.02 -12.40 -11.60
C THR A 169 18.72 -11.09 -10.88
N PRO A 170 19.61 -10.58 -10.02
CA PRO A 170 19.44 -9.26 -9.41
C PRO A 170 19.44 -8.12 -10.44
N VAL A 171 18.59 -7.13 -10.24
CA VAL A 171 18.49 -5.90 -11.04
C VAL A 171 18.86 -4.68 -10.19
N LEU A 172 18.21 -4.51 -9.04
CA LEU A 172 18.48 -3.43 -8.09
C LEU A 172 18.59 -4.03 -6.70
N THR A 173 19.70 -3.81 -6.00
CA THR A 173 19.99 -4.39 -4.69
C THR A 173 20.29 -3.31 -3.66
N GLY A 174 20.39 -3.68 -2.38
CA GLY A 174 20.79 -2.77 -1.32
C GLY A 174 19.67 -1.81 -0.85
N ILE A 175 18.41 -2.07 -1.20
CA ILE A 175 17.29 -1.33 -0.64
C ILE A 175 17.14 -1.76 0.83
N PRO A 176 17.17 -0.81 1.79
CA PRO A 176 17.03 -1.15 3.20
C PRO A 176 15.77 -1.97 3.49
N LYS A 177 15.91 -2.97 4.37
CA LYS A 177 14.79 -3.79 4.84
C LYS A 177 14.54 -3.60 6.32
N GLY A 178 13.31 -3.88 6.74
CA GLY A 178 12.88 -3.89 8.12
C GLY A 178 11.93 -5.04 8.45
N ARG A 179 11.54 -5.14 9.69
CA ARG A 179 10.41 -6.00 10.08
C ARG A 179 9.10 -5.50 9.48
N THR A 180 9.01 -4.17 9.30
CA THR A 180 7.91 -3.44 8.67
C THR A 180 8.48 -2.37 7.74
N GLY A 181 7.64 -1.78 6.90
CA GLY A 181 8.05 -0.70 6.02
C GLY A 181 8.92 -1.16 4.85
N ASN A 182 8.68 -2.35 4.29
CA ASN A 182 9.44 -2.84 3.16
C ASN A 182 8.96 -2.28 1.80
N GLY A 183 7.75 -1.74 1.72
CA GLY A 183 7.19 -1.23 0.46
C GLY A 183 6.97 -2.37 -0.54
N GLY A 184 7.52 -2.21 -1.75
CA GLY A 184 7.65 -3.33 -2.69
C GLY A 184 6.74 -3.29 -3.90
N ARG A 185 6.10 -2.17 -4.23
CA ARG A 185 5.38 -2.01 -5.50
C ARG A 185 6.34 -1.68 -6.63
N ILE A 186 6.14 -2.31 -7.77
CA ILE A 186 6.91 -2.04 -8.98
C ILE A 186 5.98 -1.96 -10.18
N ALA A 187 6.30 -1.09 -11.13
CA ALA A 187 5.59 -0.96 -12.39
C ALA A 187 6.51 -0.37 -13.46
N PHE A 188 6.37 -0.80 -14.70
CA PHE A 188 7.00 -0.15 -15.83
C PHE A 188 6.14 1.00 -16.35
N GLY A 189 6.78 2.11 -16.67
CA GLY A 189 6.17 3.20 -17.40
C GLY A 189 6.22 2.96 -18.92
N SER A 190 5.44 3.74 -19.68
CA SER A 190 5.49 3.74 -21.16
C SER A 190 6.82 4.28 -21.69
N ASP A 191 7.65 4.88 -20.83
CA ASP A 191 9.04 5.28 -21.09
C ASP A 191 10.03 4.11 -20.98
N GLY A 192 9.55 2.89 -20.70
CA GLY A 192 10.37 1.70 -20.50
C GLY A 192 11.15 1.68 -19.18
N MET A 193 10.97 2.66 -18.30
CA MET A 193 11.63 2.71 -17.01
C MET A 193 10.84 1.94 -15.95
N LEU A 194 11.56 1.28 -15.04
CA LEU A 194 11.01 0.62 -13.88
C LEU A 194 10.91 1.61 -12.71
N TYR A 195 9.70 1.82 -12.23
CA TYR A 195 9.42 2.57 -11.01
C TYR A 195 9.27 1.60 -9.84
N VAL A 196 9.96 1.91 -8.73
CA VAL A 196 10.03 1.04 -7.56
C VAL A 196 9.63 1.82 -6.31
N GLY A 197 8.53 1.45 -5.69
CA GLY A 197 8.05 2.01 -4.43
C GLY A 197 8.65 1.29 -3.23
N THR A 198 9.45 1.99 -2.45
CA THR A 198 10.09 1.44 -1.25
C THR A 198 9.44 1.95 0.03
N GLY A 199 9.64 1.26 1.13
CA GLY A 199 9.23 1.74 2.45
C GLY A 199 10.43 2.25 3.26
N ASP A 200 10.14 2.79 4.43
CA ASP A 200 11.13 3.37 5.34
C ASP A 200 11.97 2.34 6.11
N ALA A 201 11.71 1.04 5.91
CA ALA A 201 12.36 -0.07 6.60
C ALA A 201 12.19 -0.03 8.13
N GLY A 202 11.12 0.61 8.63
CA GLY A 202 10.89 0.86 10.05
C GLY A 202 11.88 1.89 10.65
N LYS A 203 12.52 2.68 9.81
CA LYS A 203 13.47 3.74 10.15
C LYS A 203 13.06 5.04 9.44
N PRO A 204 12.07 5.76 9.95
CA PRO A 204 11.45 6.89 9.26
C PRO A 204 12.42 7.96 8.76
N ALA A 205 13.52 8.21 9.48
CA ALA A 205 14.55 9.18 9.07
C ALA A 205 15.18 8.88 7.69
N LEU A 206 15.21 7.62 7.27
CA LEU A 206 15.76 7.23 5.97
C LEU A 206 14.94 7.78 4.80
N SER A 207 13.66 8.06 4.99
CA SER A 207 12.78 8.59 3.93
C SER A 207 13.19 9.99 3.49
N ALA A 208 13.71 10.80 4.41
CA ALA A 208 14.23 12.14 4.12
C ALA A 208 15.68 12.14 3.62
N ASP A 209 16.44 11.08 3.87
CA ASP A 209 17.83 10.97 3.43
C ASP A 209 17.89 10.69 1.92
N ARG A 210 18.42 11.66 1.14
CA ARG A 210 18.56 11.56 -0.32
C ARG A 210 19.53 10.47 -0.78
N LYS A 211 20.40 9.96 0.10
CA LYS A 211 21.35 8.88 -0.19
C LYS A 211 20.77 7.51 0.09
N SER A 212 19.70 7.42 0.86
CA SER A 212 19.00 6.17 1.18
C SER A 212 18.03 5.79 0.06
N LEU A 213 17.93 4.48 -0.21
CA LEU A 213 16.90 3.92 -1.09
C LEU A 213 15.58 3.60 -0.37
N ALA A 214 15.50 3.82 0.96
CA ALA A 214 14.31 3.61 1.75
C ALA A 214 13.37 4.82 1.69
N GLY A 215 12.05 4.59 1.65
CA GLY A 215 11.04 5.63 1.63
C GLY A 215 11.09 6.51 0.37
N LYS A 216 11.18 5.87 -0.79
CA LYS A 216 11.38 6.49 -2.10
C LYS A 216 10.47 5.90 -3.16
N VAL A 217 10.17 6.69 -4.18
CA VAL A 217 9.98 6.14 -5.52
C VAL A 217 11.34 6.18 -6.20
N LEU A 218 11.80 5.03 -6.67
CA LEU A 218 13.02 4.89 -7.46
C LEU A 218 12.64 4.73 -8.93
N ARG A 219 13.49 5.23 -9.86
CA ARG A 219 13.30 5.09 -11.30
C ARG A 219 14.61 4.66 -11.93
N VAL A 220 14.59 3.47 -12.56
CA VAL A 220 15.76 2.80 -13.14
C VAL A 220 15.40 2.17 -14.48
N ASP A 221 16.41 1.87 -15.29
CA ASP A 221 16.23 1.07 -16.51
C ASP A 221 16.04 -0.43 -16.18
N THR A 222 15.84 -1.26 -17.22
CA THR A 222 15.65 -2.71 -17.10
C THR A 222 16.85 -3.44 -16.51
N PHE A 223 18.01 -2.78 -16.35
CA PHE A 223 19.23 -3.29 -15.74
C PHE A 223 19.51 -2.72 -14.35
N GLY A 224 18.61 -1.87 -13.82
CA GLY A 224 18.75 -1.25 -12.51
C GLY A 224 19.62 0.00 -12.48
N ARG A 225 20.00 0.56 -13.63
CA ARG A 225 20.80 1.79 -13.71
C ARG A 225 19.88 3.00 -13.59
N PRO A 226 20.30 4.07 -12.86
CA PRO A 226 19.56 5.30 -12.79
C PRO A 226 19.28 5.90 -14.17
N ASP A 227 18.09 6.44 -14.39
CA ASP A 227 17.78 7.16 -15.62
C ASP A 227 18.41 8.56 -15.60
N ARG A 228 18.92 9.00 -16.76
CA ARG A 228 19.55 10.32 -16.92
C ARG A 228 18.59 11.51 -16.70
N ASN A 229 17.28 11.27 -16.76
CA ASN A 229 16.24 12.26 -16.49
C ASN A 229 15.76 12.24 -15.04
N ASN A 230 16.42 11.46 -14.15
CA ASN A 230 16.16 11.55 -12.72
C ASN A 230 16.62 12.92 -12.20
N PRO A 231 16.06 13.40 -11.08
CA PRO A 231 16.50 14.66 -10.45
C PRO A 231 18.01 14.72 -10.19
N ASP A 232 18.60 13.60 -9.80
CA ASP A 232 20.05 13.35 -9.82
C ASP A 232 20.33 12.18 -10.78
N ARG A 233 21.07 12.46 -11.85
CA ARG A 233 21.40 11.49 -12.91
C ARG A 233 22.21 10.28 -12.44
N SER A 234 22.87 10.40 -11.29
CA SER A 234 23.66 9.34 -10.66
C SER A 234 22.87 8.53 -9.63
N SER A 235 21.67 8.95 -9.28
CA SER A 235 20.83 8.36 -8.25
C SER A 235 19.56 7.75 -8.83
N PRO A 236 19.14 6.57 -8.37
CA PRO A 236 17.84 6.01 -8.75
C PRO A 236 16.65 6.77 -8.10
N VAL A 237 16.89 7.69 -7.17
CA VAL A 237 15.83 8.39 -6.42
C VAL A 237 15.06 9.33 -7.34
N TYR A 238 13.75 9.03 -7.54
CA TYR A 238 12.82 9.86 -8.29
C TYR A 238 12.07 10.84 -7.38
N SER A 239 11.56 10.34 -6.24
CA SER A 239 10.94 11.15 -5.17
C SER A 239 11.31 10.60 -3.80
N LEU A 240 11.09 11.39 -2.74
CA LEU A 240 11.47 11.03 -1.37
C LEU A 240 10.38 11.42 -0.36
N GLY A 241 10.58 11.06 0.89
CA GLY A 241 9.64 11.42 1.95
C GLY A 241 8.41 10.54 1.99
N HIS A 242 8.53 9.28 1.59
CA HIS A 242 7.47 8.28 1.67
C HIS A 242 7.65 7.37 2.90
N GLY A 243 6.54 6.96 3.53
CA GLY A 243 6.57 6.04 4.67
C GLY A 243 6.59 4.59 4.20
N ARG A 244 5.47 4.09 3.77
CA ARG A 244 5.30 2.75 3.23
C ARG A 244 4.48 2.81 1.95
N LEU A 245 5.15 2.81 0.81
CA LEU A 245 4.44 2.77 -0.46
C LEU A 245 3.72 1.43 -0.62
N ALA A 246 2.40 1.45 -0.40
CA ALA A 246 1.54 0.28 -0.47
C ALA A 246 0.95 0.07 -1.86
N GLY A 247 0.78 1.14 -2.65
CA GLY A 247 0.43 1.14 -4.06
C GLY A 247 1.37 2.01 -4.88
N LEU A 248 1.57 1.64 -6.13
CA LEU A 248 2.26 2.40 -7.15
C LEU A 248 1.68 2.01 -8.50
N CYS A 249 1.18 2.97 -9.24
CA CYS A 249 0.63 2.78 -10.58
C CYS A 249 0.92 3.99 -11.46
N LEU A 250 0.87 3.79 -12.78
CA LEU A 250 1.18 4.81 -13.75
C LEU A 250 0.04 4.94 -14.75
N SER A 251 -0.24 6.19 -15.18
CA SER A 251 -1.08 6.44 -16.33
C SER A 251 -0.32 6.20 -17.63
N GLY A 252 -1.06 6.14 -18.77
CA GLY A 252 -0.46 5.98 -20.10
C GLY A 252 0.53 7.10 -20.50
N VAL A 253 0.51 8.24 -19.78
CA VAL A 253 1.44 9.37 -19.98
C VAL A 253 2.52 9.44 -18.88
N ASN A 254 2.78 8.33 -18.20
CA ASN A 254 3.76 8.22 -17.10
C ASN A 254 3.50 9.12 -15.88
N GLN A 255 2.27 9.57 -15.66
CA GLN A 255 1.93 10.17 -14.38
C GLN A 255 1.93 9.08 -13.32
N VAL A 256 2.78 9.21 -12.33
CA VAL A 256 2.94 8.25 -11.22
C VAL A 256 1.95 8.59 -10.11
N TYR A 257 1.28 7.58 -9.58
CA TYR A 257 0.44 7.68 -8.39
C TYR A 257 0.92 6.68 -7.35
N THR A 258 0.88 7.11 -6.09
CA THR A 258 1.17 6.26 -4.95
C THR A 258 0.03 6.27 -3.96
N THR A 259 -0.13 5.18 -3.24
CA THR A 259 -1.01 5.08 -2.08
C THR A 259 -0.21 4.62 -0.90
N GLU A 260 -0.41 5.25 0.23
CA GLU A 260 0.35 4.93 1.44
C GLU A 260 -0.46 5.21 2.70
N PRO A 261 -0.27 4.42 3.76
CA PRO A 261 -0.74 4.79 5.09
C PRO A 261 -0.03 6.06 5.54
N GLY A 262 -0.79 7.12 5.75
CA GLY A 262 -0.27 8.41 6.18
C GLY A 262 -0.20 8.56 7.69
N GLN A 263 0.08 9.79 8.12
CA GLN A 263 0.11 10.18 9.53
C GLN A 263 -1.22 10.80 9.96
N GLY A 264 -1.40 10.94 11.27
CA GLY A 264 -2.57 11.66 11.79
C GLY A 264 -3.92 10.95 11.57
N GLY A 265 -3.91 9.64 11.27
CA GLY A 265 -5.14 8.89 11.03
C GLY A 265 -5.72 9.06 9.63
N GLN A 266 -4.93 9.57 8.69
CA GLN A 266 -5.29 9.67 7.27
C GLN A 266 -4.35 8.81 6.43
N ASP A 267 -4.90 8.14 5.42
CA ASP A 267 -4.13 7.51 4.36
C ASP A 267 -4.09 8.44 3.14
N GLU A 268 -3.06 8.31 2.34
CA GLU A 268 -2.74 9.28 1.29
C GLU A 268 -2.77 8.66 -0.10
N VAL A 269 -3.29 9.42 -1.06
CA VAL A 269 -3.11 9.21 -2.49
C VAL A 269 -2.31 10.40 -3.01
N ASN A 270 -1.17 10.13 -3.60
CA ASN A 270 -0.25 11.15 -4.08
C ASN A 270 0.00 11.01 -5.58
N ARG A 271 -0.05 12.09 -6.31
CA ARG A 271 0.48 12.24 -7.65
C ARG A 271 1.96 12.62 -7.53
N VAL A 272 2.84 11.73 -7.97
CA VAL A 272 4.26 11.84 -7.71
C VAL A 272 4.98 12.61 -8.80
N GLU A 273 5.76 13.61 -8.38
CA GLU A 273 6.60 14.44 -9.24
C GLU A 273 8.09 14.19 -8.95
N ALA A 274 8.92 14.30 -9.99
CA ALA A 274 10.36 14.14 -9.88
C ALA A 274 10.98 15.15 -8.90
N GLY A 275 11.80 14.67 -7.97
CA GLY A 275 12.52 15.48 -7.00
C GLY A 275 11.70 15.96 -5.80
N ARG A 276 10.40 15.72 -5.77
CA ARG A 276 9.51 16.15 -4.68
C ARG A 276 9.71 15.34 -3.41
N ASP A 277 9.52 16.01 -2.29
CA ASP A 277 9.49 15.44 -0.94
C ASP A 277 8.03 15.35 -0.46
N TYR A 278 7.58 14.17 -0.04
CA TYR A 278 6.21 13.90 0.43
C TYR A 278 6.08 13.90 1.94
N GLY A 279 7.10 14.40 2.66
CA GLY A 279 6.98 14.83 4.04
C GLY A 279 7.19 13.80 5.12
N TRP A 280 7.21 12.50 4.82
CA TRP A 280 7.46 11.48 5.84
C TRP A 280 8.90 11.52 6.38
N PRO A 281 9.13 11.40 7.71
CA PRO A 281 8.15 11.44 8.79
C PRO A 281 7.78 12.89 9.14
N GLY A 282 6.57 13.07 9.69
CA GLY A 282 6.13 14.33 10.26
C GLY A 282 5.24 15.20 9.34
N GLY A 283 4.98 14.80 8.12
CA GLY A 283 3.94 15.35 7.21
C GLY A 283 4.11 16.79 6.74
N THR A 284 4.63 17.68 7.58
CA THR A 284 4.65 19.14 7.37
C THR A 284 6.05 19.74 7.28
N ARG A 285 7.04 19.00 6.76
CA ARG A 285 8.35 19.61 6.51
C ARG A 285 8.21 20.77 5.52
N ALA A 286 8.93 21.86 5.77
CA ALA A 286 8.92 23.00 4.88
C ALA A 286 9.25 22.58 3.44
N GLY A 287 8.35 22.86 2.50
CA GLY A 287 8.48 22.48 1.10
C GLY A 287 8.02 21.05 0.74
N ALA A 288 7.53 20.26 1.70
CA ALA A 288 6.89 18.98 1.39
C ALA A 288 5.58 19.17 0.63
N ALA A 289 5.29 18.26 -0.29
CA ALA A 289 4.02 18.23 -1.00
C ALA A 289 2.90 17.79 -0.06
N ALA A 290 1.75 18.46 -0.15
CA ALA A 290 0.53 17.95 0.46
C ALA A 290 -0.01 16.78 -0.35
N PRO A 291 -0.71 15.81 0.30
CA PRO A 291 -1.40 14.74 -0.42
C PRO A 291 -2.45 15.29 -1.39
N ASP A 292 -2.57 14.65 -2.57
CA ASP A 292 -3.64 14.99 -3.51
C ASP A 292 -5.01 14.57 -2.98
N ARG A 293 -5.05 13.48 -2.20
CA ARG A 293 -6.26 13.00 -1.51
C ARG A 293 -5.91 12.34 -0.19
N GLU A 294 -6.73 12.58 0.82
CA GLU A 294 -6.67 11.90 2.10
C GLU A 294 -7.93 11.06 2.30
N ILE A 295 -7.76 9.88 2.87
CA ILE A 295 -8.84 8.94 3.22
C ILE A 295 -8.67 8.54 4.68
N PRO A 296 -9.72 8.69 5.53
CA PRO A 296 -9.61 8.32 6.93
C PRO A 296 -9.11 6.88 7.12
N ALA A 297 -8.07 6.68 7.92
CA ALA A 297 -7.43 5.38 8.13
C ALA A 297 -8.40 4.31 8.69
N ALA A 298 -9.48 4.73 9.37
CA ALA A 298 -10.53 3.83 9.86
C ALA A 298 -11.23 3.06 8.71
N VAL A 299 -11.33 3.65 7.53
CA VAL A 299 -11.84 3.03 6.30
C VAL A 299 -10.76 2.90 5.22
N GLY A 300 -9.53 3.28 5.54
CA GLY A 300 -8.35 3.26 4.69
C GLY A 300 -7.65 1.89 4.67
N GLY A 301 -6.39 1.88 5.06
CA GLY A 301 -5.48 0.77 4.82
C GLY A 301 -5.23 0.63 3.34
N LEU A 302 -5.01 1.79 2.67
CA LEU A 302 -4.80 1.85 1.22
C LEU A 302 -3.66 0.94 0.81
N SER A 303 -3.82 0.26 -0.34
CA SER A 303 -2.89 -0.75 -0.79
C SER A 303 -2.62 -0.60 -2.30
N GLY A 304 -2.89 -1.61 -3.13
CA GLY A 304 -2.63 -1.53 -4.56
C GLY A 304 -3.44 -0.45 -5.27
N CYS A 305 -2.92 0.06 -6.38
CA CYS A 305 -3.66 0.90 -7.30
C CYS A 305 -3.51 0.44 -8.74
N ALA A 306 -4.48 0.80 -9.58
CA ALA A 306 -4.48 0.61 -11.03
C ALA A 306 -5.23 1.77 -11.71
N ILE A 307 -4.91 2.02 -12.97
CA ILE A 307 -5.58 3.06 -13.76
C ILE A 307 -6.19 2.41 -14.99
N ILE A 308 -7.46 2.68 -15.23
CA ILE A 308 -8.15 2.37 -16.49
C ILE A 308 -8.77 3.68 -16.97
N GLU A 309 -8.42 4.12 -18.18
CA GLU A 309 -8.86 5.39 -18.75
C GLU A 309 -8.59 6.56 -17.78
N ARG A 310 -9.64 7.12 -17.19
CA ARG A 310 -9.59 8.23 -16.24
C ARG A 310 -10.03 7.79 -14.83
N GLY A 311 -10.12 6.50 -14.54
CA GLY A 311 -10.42 5.95 -13.24
C GLY A 311 -9.15 5.47 -12.53
N LEU A 312 -8.84 6.02 -11.36
CA LEU A 312 -7.85 5.51 -10.45
C LEU A 312 -8.54 4.59 -9.43
N PHE A 313 -8.24 3.30 -9.52
CA PHE A 313 -8.78 2.28 -8.62
C PHE A 313 -7.79 1.99 -7.50
N VAL A 314 -8.25 2.02 -6.26
CA VAL A 314 -7.41 1.83 -5.07
C VAL A 314 -8.03 0.80 -4.14
N THR A 315 -7.28 -0.25 -3.81
CA THR A 315 -7.74 -1.26 -2.85
C THR A 315 -7.51 -0.81 -1.41
N SER A 316 -8.41 -1.25 -0.54
CA SER A 316 -8.35 -0.99 0.89
C SER A 316 -8.41 -2.28 1.69
N THR A 317 -7.43 -2.47 2.58
CA THR A 317 -7.36 -3.61 3.49
C THR A 317 -8.19 -3.39 4.75
N THR A 318 -8.12 -2.22 5.38
CA THR A 318 -8.88 -1.89 6.59
C THR A 318 -10.33 -1.60 6.25
N GLY A 319 -10.58 -0.77 5.24
CA GLY A 319 -11.92 -0.45 4.76
C GLY A 319 -12.61 -1.58 3.99
N ARG A 320 -11.86 -2.63 3.61
CA ARG A 320 -12.36 -3.83 2.90
C ARG A 320 -13.20 -3.48 1.68
N ARG A 321 -12.64 -2.63 0.80
CA ARG A 321 -13.34 -2.10 -0.38
C ARG A 321 -12.39 -1.76 -1.51
N LEU A 322 -12.94 -1.49 -2.66
CA LEU A 322 -12.28 -0.87 -3.79
C LEU A 322 -12.79 0.58 -3.87
N TYR A 323 -11.88 1.54 -3.88
CA TYR A 323 -12.19 2.92 -4.23
C TYR A 323 -12.00 3.14 -5.73
N ALA A 324 -12.87 3.93 -6.34
CA ALA A 324 -12.67 4.51 -7.65
C ALA A 324 -12.64 6.04 -7.52
N LEU A 325 -11.55 6.65 -7.95
CA LEU A 325 -11.33 8.09 -7.95
C LEU A 325 -11.26 8.55 -9.42
N PRO A 326 -12.19 9.38 -9.89
CA PRO A 326 -12.10 9.94 -11.24
C PRO A 326 -10.90 10.88 -11.32
N LEU A 327 -10.12 10.79 -12.40
CA LEU A 327 -9.04 11.70 -12.69
C LEU A 327 -9.53 12.83 -13.61
N ASP A 328 -9.30 14.08 -13.22
CA ASP A 328 -9.62 15.24 -14.03
C ASP A 328 -8.63 15.39 -15.23
N GLY A 329 -8.79 16.47 -16.02
CA GLY A 329 -7.94 16.73 -17.19
C GLY A 329 -6.47 16.96 -16.87
N SER A 330 -6.14 17.29 -15.61
CA SER A 330 -4.77 17.46 -15.10
C SER A 330 -4.21 16.21 -14.44
N GLY A 331 -5.03 15.14 -14.32
CA GLY A 331 -4.69 13.92 -13.58
C GLY A 331 -4.90 14.04 -12.08
N GLN A 332 -5.60 15.07 -11.60
CA GLN A 332 -5.90 15.22 -10.16
C GLN A 332 -6.99 14.21 -9.75
N PRO A 333 -6.79 13.42 -8.67
CA PRO A 333 -7.80 12.51 -8.18
C PRO A 333 -9.02 13.25 -7.59
N GLY A 334 -10.22 12.90 -8.02
CA GLY A 334 -11.48 13.38 -7.48
C GLY A 334 -11.90 12.67 -6.19
N SER A 335 -13.15 12.87 -5.79
CA SER A 335 -13.70 12.21 -4.60
C SER A 335 -13.82 10.70 -4.82
N PRO A 336 -13.46 9.86 -3.84
CA PRO A 336 -13.57 8.42 -3.95
C PRO A 336 -15.03 7.96 -3.94
N ALA A 337 -15.36 7.03 -4.81
CA ALA A 337 -16.59 6.23 -4.74
C ALA A 337 -16.26 4.82 -4.23
N ASP A 338 -17.15 4.28 -3.41
CA ASP A 338 -16.97 2.98 -2.75
C ASP A 338 -17.57 1.84 -3.58
N TYR A 339 -16.78 0.77 -3.77
CA TYR A 339 -17.22 -0.46 -4.43
C TYR A 339 -16.77 -1.68 -3.65
N LEU A 340 -17.47 -2.81 -3.80
CA LEU A 340 -17.15 -4.10 -3.20
C LEU A 340 -17.02 -4.05 -1.67
N VAL A 341 -17.77 -3.17 -1.00
CA VAL A 341 -17.68 -2.96 0.45
C VAL A 341 -17.99 -4.23 1.20
N GLY A 342 -16.99 -4.78 1.90
CA GLY A 342 -17.12 -6.01 2.70
C GLY A 342 -17.20 -7.31 1.89
N ALA A 343 -17.45 -7.28 0.59
CA ALA A 343 -17.76 -8.44 -0.24
C ALA A 343 -16.65 -9.51 -0.23
N TYR A 344 -15.40 -9.09 -0.29
CA TYR A 344 -14.24 -10.00 -0.35
C TYR A 344 -13.28 -9.84 0.82
N GLY A 345 -13.62 -9.02 1.79
CA GLY A 345 -12.76 -8.70 2.92
C GLY A 345 -11.62 -7.75 2.53
N ARG A 346 -10.40 -8.05 2.96
CA ARG A 346 -9.21 -7.20 2.82
C ARG A 346 -8.64 -7.28 1.40
N LEU A 347 -8.90 -6.27 0.58
CA LEU A 347 -8.38 -6.18 -0.79
C LEU A 347 -6.94 -5.66 -0.76
N ARG A 348 -6.00 -6.37 -1.40
CA ARG A 348 -4.56 -6.07 -1.34
C ARG A 348 -4.03 -5.45 -2.62
N THR A 349 -4.19 -6.10 -3.74
CA THR A 349 -3.63 -5.68 -5.02
C THR A 349 -4.76 -5.50 -6.02
N VAL A 350 -4.64 -4.51 -6.88
CA VAL A 350 -5.44 -4.35 -8.08
C VAL A 350 -4.51 -4.09 -9.25
N VAL A 351 -4.81 -4.71 -10.40
CA VAL A 351 -4.09 -4.54 -11.67
C VAL A 351 -5.12 -4.45 -12.79
N ALA A 352 -4.91 -3.53 -13.71
CA ALA A 352 -5.67 -3.43 -14.94
C ALA A 352 -5.17 -4.46 -15.96
N ALA A 353 -6.09 -5.18 -16.58
CA ALA A 353 -5.79 -6.09 -17.67
C ALA A 353 -6.01 -5.42 -19.05
N PRO A 354 -5.36 -5.92 -20.11
CA PRO A 354 -5.53 -5.36 -21.47
C PRO A 354 -6.97 -5.39 -21.99
N ASP A 355 -7.80 -6.32 -21.51
CA ASP A 355 -9.22 -6.45 -21.84
C ASP A 355 -10.13 -5.49 -21.06
N GLY A 356 -9.54 -4.60 -20.25
CA GLY A 356 -10.25 -3.62 -19.42
C GLY A 356 -10.75 -4.17 -18.09
N ALA A 357 -10.51 -5.44 -17.76
CA ALA A 357 -10.88 -6.00 -16.46
C ALA A 357 -9.92 -5.56 -15.36
N LEU A 358 -10.41 -5.53 -14.12
CA LEU A 358 -9.61 -5.40 -12.91
C LEU A 358 -9.39 -6.79 -12.30
N TRP A 359 -8.13 -7.11 -12.02
CA TRP A 359 -7.74 -8.28 -11.26
C TRP A 359 -7.33 -7.86 -9.86
N LEU A 360 -7.91 -8.53 -8.85
CA LEU A 360 -7.67 -8.19 -7.45
C LEU A 360 -7.20 -9.42 -6.67
N THR A 361 -6.43 -9.18 -5.60
CA THR A 361 -6.12 -10.22 -4.62
C THR A 361 -6.66 -9.83 -3.25
N THR A 362 -7.05 -10.82 -2.44
CA THR A 362 -7.36 -10.62 -1.03
C THR A 362 -6.15 -10.87 -0.14
N SER A 363 -6.23 -10.45 1.12
CA SER A 363 -5.20 -10.65 2.16
C SER A 363 -5.88 -10.92 3.49
N ASN A 364 -6.87 -11.82 3.50
CA ASN A 364 -7.65 -12.13 4.69
C ASN A 364 -6.88 -12.99 5.70
N LYS A 365 -5.84 -13.72 5.23
CA LYS A 365 -4.94 -14.52 6.06
C LYS A 365 -3.73 -13.77 6.61
N ASP A 366 -3.67 -12.43 6.51
CA ASP A 366 -2.51 -11.63 6.96
C ASP A 366 -2.41 -11.44 8.49
N GLY A 367 -3.30 -12.07 9.25
CA GLY A 367 -3.36 -11.98 10.71
C GLY A 367 -4.24 -10.84 11.22
N ALA A 368 -4.64 -9.90 10.37
CA ALA A 368 -5.57 -8.81 10.72
C ALA A 368 -6.99 -9.04 10.20
N GLY A 369 -7.18 -10.05 9.36
CA GLY A 369 -8.47 -10.44 8.80
C GLY A 369 -9.16 -11.56 9.59
N LYS A 370 -10.39 -11.88 9.17
CA LYS A 370 -11.11 -13.10 9.56
C LYS A 370 -11.26 -13.97 8.32
N PRO A 371 -10.30 -14.88 8.05
CA PRO A 371 -10.32 -15.67 6.83
C PRO A 371 -11.45 -16.69 6.84
N THR A 372 -12.00 -16.95 5.65
CA THR A 372 -12.88 -18.08 5.36
C THR A 372 -12.08 -19.25 4.80
N PRO A 373 -12.63 -20.47 4.70
CA PRO A 373 -11.93 -21.61 4.10
C PRO A 373 -11.49 -21.37 2.66
N GLN A 374 -12.13 -20.46 1.94
CA GLN A 374 -11.82 -20.14 0.53
C GLN A 374 -10.71 -19.08 0.37
N ASP A 375 -10.36 -18.36 1.45
CA ASP A 375 -9.34 -17.33 1.37
C ASP A 375 -7.92 -17.92 1.24
N ASP A 376 -6.96 -17.18 0.71
CA ASP A 376 -7.11 -15.92 0.01
C ASP A 376 -7.52 -16.19 -1.44
N ARG A 377 -8.04 -15.15 -2.11
CA ARG A 377 -8.70 -15.25 -3.42
C ARG A 377 -8.05 -14.36 -4.46
N VAL A 378 -8.24 -14.73 -5.72
CA VAL A 378 -8.09 -13.83 -6.88
C VAL A 378 -9.47 -13.57 -7.46
N ILE A 379 -9.74 -12.32 -7.72
CA ILE A 379 -11.03 -11.80 -8.19
C ILE A 379 -10.77 -11.08 -9.51
N ARG A 380 -11.64 -11.28 -10.50
CA ARG A 380 -11.63 -10.58 -11.78
C ARG A 380 -13.01 -9.96 -12.02
N ILE A 381 -13.05 -8.65 -12.20
CA ILE A 381 -14.29 -7.89 -12.43
C ILE A 381 -14.09 -6.89 -13.57
N MET A 382 -15.18 -6.51 -14.22
CA MET A 382 -15.18 -5.29 -15.02
C MET A 382 -15.27 -4.06 -14.09
N PRO A 383 -14.64 -2.93 -14.45
CA PRO A 383 -14.79 -1.70 -13.69
C PRO A 383 -16.27 -1.35 -13.49
N PRO A 384 -16.66 -0.82 -12.33
CA PRO A 384 -18.03 -0.38 -12.11
C PRO A 384 -18.45 0.68 -13.15
N ALA A 385 -19.69 0.63 -13.60
CA ALA A 385 -20.21 1.57 -14.59
C ALA A 385 -20.05 3.03 -14.12
N GLY A 386 -19.55 3.91 -14.98
CA GLY A 386 -19.28 5.32 -14.67
C GLY A 386 -18.00 5.59 -13.87
N SER A 387 -17.30 4.58 -13.42
CA SER A 387 -16.08 4.76 -12.59
C SER A 387 -14.86 5.21 -13.37
N THR A 388 -14.89 5.13 -14.70
CA THR A 388 -13.81 5.56 -15.62
C THR A 388 -14.09 6.90 -16.30
N ASN A 389 -15.30 7.44 -16.15
CA ASN A 389 -15.69 8.71 -16.77
C ASN A 389 -15.31 9.89 -15.87
N SER A 390 -14.85 10.99 -16.50
CA SER A 390 -14.69 12.27 -15.80
C SER A 390 -16.07 12.76 -15.36
N PRO A 391 -16.20 13.36 -14.16
CA PRO A 391 -17.39 14.16 -13.87
C PRO A 391 -17.50 15.26 -14.91
N ALA A 392 -18.69 15.46 -15.46
CA ALA A 392 -19.01 16.50 -16.44
C ALA A 392 -18.80 17.90 -15.84
#